data_adef0d87bd3411a71f7929eb5b56c023
#
_entry.id   adef0d87bd3411a71f7929eb5b56c023
#
_cell.length_a   1.000
_cell.length_b   1.000
_cell.length_c   1.000
_cell.angle_alpha   90.00
_cell.angle_beta   90.00
_cell.angle_gamma   90.00
#
_symmetry.space_group_name_H-M   'P 1'
#
loop_
_entity.id
_entity.type
_entity.pdbx_description
1 polymer ?
#
loop_
_entity_poly.entity_id
_entity_poly.type
_entity_poly.pdbx_seq_one_letter_code
_entity_poly.pdbx_strand_id
1 'polypeptide(L)'
;LVFGSQIFSGRFGSEAFSGFNPDYQIAVGDRVHVRMWGAFVHDAGHVVDAQGNIFLPSVGPVRVLGVRNGELNSLVEAQIKRVFRSNVGVYATLEAAQPVKVYVTGFVRAPGLYGGLSSDSVLYYLDRAGGIDPDRGSHLEVEVLRRGQLRARVDLYKFLLEGRIETLQLQDGDTIVAKPRKHTVRVAGEATNPYVFEFAESEIPAARLQSLARPGPGATHLAIVRKVGVQSRSEYHPLNRLEDVVLRDGDEVTYTSDKYPGTILVRIEGAHLGERTLVLPYGARLADALARVQPAPQARIESTQLFRRSVAVRQKELLEGSLRSLETYALTARSATSEEAALRQREGDQILKFIERARQVQPRGQVIIAGAQGAGATLLEDGDVIRVPETSNVVLVSAVVVFTHARVFE
;
A
#
# COMPACT_ATOMS: atom_id res chain seq x y z
N LEU A 1 6.19 8.19 -2.53
CA LEU A 1 7.10 7.12 -2.08
C LEU A 1 7.67 6.37 -3.27
N VAL A 2 8.93 5.94 -3.18
CA VAL A 2 9.57 5.10 -4.19
C VAL A 2 9.20 3.65 -3.93
N PHE A 3 8.92 2.89 -4.99
CA PHE A 3 8.66 1.46 -4.88
C PHE A 3 9.88 0.74 -4.30
N GLY A 4 9.65 -0.04 -3.25
CA GLY A 4 10.72 -0.74 -2.53
C GLY A 4 11.25 -0.02 -1.30
N SER A 5 11.01 1.28 -1.12
CA SER A 5 11.52 2.02 0.05
C SER A 5 10.99 1.51 1.39
N GLN A 6 9.85 0.84 1.39
CA GLN A 6 9.19 0.30 2.59
C GLN A 6 9.87 -0.96 3.15
N ILE A 7 10.77 -1.61 2.42
CA ILE A 7 11.39 -2.86 2.89
C ILE A 7 12.40 -2.63 4.02
N PHE A 8 13.02 -1.45 4.08
CA PHE A 8 14.02 -1.13 5.09
C PHE A 8 13.37 -0.50 6.33
N SER A 9 12.79 -1.34 7.16
CA SER A 9 12.10 -0.96 8.40
C SER A 9 12.79 -1.47 9.68
N GLY A 10 14.03 -1.91 9.58
CA GLY A 10 14.81 -2.49 10.67
C GLY A 10 14.61 -4.00 10.88
N ARG A 11 13.72 -4.64 10.12
CA ARG A 11 13.41 -6.06 10.32
C ARG A 11 14.50 -7.02 9.81
N PHE A 12 15.21 -6.67 8.75
CA PHE A 12 16.32 -7.48 8.28
C PHE A 12 17.55 -7.37 9.18
N GLY A 13 17.73 -6.23 9.84
CA GLY A 13 18.82 -6.02 10.78
C GLY A 13 18.58 -6.57 12.18
N SER A 14 17.35 -6.90 12.53
CA SER A 14 16.97 -7.41 13.87
C SER A 14 16.75 -8.92 13.92
N GLU A 15 16.44 -9.56 12.78
CA GLU A 15 16.15 -10.98 12.70
C GLU A 15 17.37 -11.74 12.18
N ALA A 16 17.82 -12.71 12.97
CA ALA A 16 18.86 -13.65 12.56
C ALA A 16 18.23 -14.95 12.06
N PHE A 17 18.83 -15.55 11.03
CA PHE A 17 18.44 -16.88 10.61
C PHE A 17 18.77 -17.89 11.72
N SER A 18 17.80 -18.69 12.12
CA SER A 18 17.96 -19.75 13.14
C SER A 18 18.65 -21.01 12.61
N GLY A 19 18.85 -21.10 11.30
CA GLY A 19 19.50 -22.24 10.65
C GLY A 19 20.32 -21.80 9.44
N PHE A 20 21.27 -22.60 9.06
CA PHE A 20 22.14 -22.33 7.93
C PHE A 20 21.60 -22.97 6.65
N ASN A 21 21.71 -22.24 5.55
CA ASN A 21 21.43 -22.78 4.23
C ASN A 21 22.33 -24.02 3.97
N PRO A 22 21.78 -25.13 3.44
CA PRO A 22 22.55 -26.29 3.03
C PRO A 22 23.69 -25.98 2.05
N ASP A 23 23.50 -24.95 1.20
CA ASP A 23 24.49 -24.50 0.22
C ASP A 23 25.57 -23.56 0.77
N TYR A 24 25.48 -23.16 2.05
CA TYR A 24 26.50 -22.35 2.70
C TYR A 24 27.84 -23.09 2.66
N GLN A 25 28.87 -22.43 2.17
CA GLN A 25 30.22 -22.98 2.11
C GLN A 25 31.00 -22.61 3.36
N ILE A 26 31.50 -23.64 4.05
CA ILE A 26 32.31 -23.47 5.26
C ILE A 26 33.54 -22.63 4.96
N ALA A 27 33.77 -21.61 5.76
CA ALA A 27 34.86 -20.65 5.63
C ALA A 27 35.79 -20.70 6.85
N VAL A 28 36.99 -20.14 6.67
CA VAL A 28 37.95 -19.94 7.79
C VAL A 28 37.27 -19.05 8.84
N GLY A 29 37.38 -19.43 10.11
CA GLY A 29 36.75 -18.70 11.22
C GLY A 29 35.33 -19.17 11.57
N ASP A 30 34.69 -19.98 10.72
CA ASP A 30 33.42 -20.61 11.06
C ASP A 30 33.58 -21.57 12.24
N ARG A 31 32.47 -21.76 12.96
CA ARG A 31 32.46 -22.69 14.10
C ARG A 31 31.59 -23.89 13.78
N VAL A 32 32.24 -25.07 13.81
CA VAL A 32 31.59 -26.36 13.56
C VAL A 32 31.44 -27.09 14.88
N HIS A 33 30.24 -27.48 15.23
CA HIS A 33 29.98 -28.31 16.40
C HIS A 33 30.03 -29.78 16.02
N VAL A 34 30.85 -30.54 16.74
CA VAL A 34 30.99 -31.98 16.50
C VAL A 34 30.64 -32.73 17.77
N ARG A 35 29.66 -33.63 17.64
CA ARG A 35 29.25 -34.54 18.70
C ARG A 35 29.59 -35.98 18.31
N MET A 36 30.30 -36.67 19.18
CA MET A 36 30.58 -38.10 19.06
C MET A 36 30.08 -38.83 20.30
N TRP A 37 29.56 -40.03 20.12
CA TRP A 37 29.05 -40.86 21.21
C TRP A 37 29.33 -42.33 20.95
N GLY A 38 29.30 -43.16 22.01
CA GLY A 38 29.64 -44.57 21.97
C GLY A 38 30.97 -44.85 22.61
N ALA A 39 31.87 -45.51 21.89
CA ALA A 39 33.22 -45.88 22.42
C ALA A 39 34.11 -44.67 22.69
N PHE A 40 33.85 -43.53 22.03
CA PHE A 40 34.52 -42.27 22.28
C PHE A 40 33.47 -41.16 22.38
N VAL A 41 33.56 -40.34 23.45
CA VAL A 41 32.61 -39.26 23.71
C VAL A 41 33.31 -37.93 23.54
N HIS A 42 32.74 -37.11 22.65
CA HIS A 42 33.21 -35.75 22.43
C HIS A 42 31.98 -34.86 22.08
N ASP A 43 31.93 -33.67 22.64
CA ASP A 43 30.85 -32.71 22.39
C ASP A 43 31.42 -31.30 22.51
N ALA A 44 31.84 -30.70 21.40
CA ALA A 44 32.45 -29.38 21.39
C ALA A 44 32.36 -28.68 20.02
N GLY A 45 32.42 -27.34 20.07
CA GLY A 45 32.56 -26.49 18.89
C GLY A 45 34.05 -26.28 18.53
N HIS A 46 34.36 -26.40 17.24
CA HIS A 46 35.69 -26.22 16.67
C HIS A 46 35.69 -25.06 15.66
N VAL A 47 36.68 -24.18 15.81
CA VAL A 47 36.86 -23.09 14.84
C VAL A 47 37.66 -23.60 13.66
N VAL A 48 37.24 -23.29 12.45
CA VAL A 48 37.95 -23.57 11.21
C VAL A 48 39.23 -22.71 11.17
N ASP A 49 40.38 -23.36 11.17
CA ASP A 49 41.66 -22.68 11.19
C ASP A 49 42.04 -22.01 9.85
N ALA A 50 43.17 -21.32 9.83
CA ALA A 50 43.64 -20.62 8.64
C ALA A 50 43.94 -21.54 7.44
N GLN A 51 44.18 -22.81 7.69
CA GLN A 51 44.39 -23.86 6.68
C GLN A 51 43.08 -24.48 6.19
N GLY A 52 41.97 -24.14 6.83
CA GLY A 52 40.66 -24.66 6.49
C GLY A 52 40.29 -25.98 7.16
N ASN A 53 40.93 -26.29 8.28
CA ASN A 53 40.68 -27.51 9.04
C ASN A 53 39.97 -27.22 10.37
N ILE A 54 39.22 -28.21 10.85
CA ILE A 54 38.87 -28.34 12.26
C ILE A 54 39.77 -29.42 12.86
N PHE A 55 40.25 -29.23 14.10
CA PHE A 55 41.08 -30.22 14.79
C PHE A 55 40.24 -31.04 15.76
N LEU A 56 40.08 -32.32 15.49
CA LEU A 56 39.29 -33.22 16.32
C LEU A 56 40.23 -34.10 17.20
N PRO A 57 39.94 -34.22 18.51
CA PRO A 57 40.69 -35.08 19.38
C PRO A 57 40.76 -36.53 18.86
N SER A 58 41.92 -37.14 18.92
CA SER A 58 42.21 -38.51 18.47
C SER A 58 42.00 -38.78 16.96
N VAL A 59 41.52 -37.81 16.19
CA VAL A 59 41.35 -37.90 14.72
C VAL A 59 42.38 -37.05 13.99
N GLY A 60 42.67 -35.86 14.55
CA GLY A 60 43.54 -34.87 13.90
C GLY A 60 42.77 -33.83 13.06
N PRO A 61 43.48 -33.17 12.12
CA PRO A 61 42.89 -32.15 11.27
C PRO A 61 41.93 -32.74 10.23
N VAL A 62 40.72 -32.19 10.16
CA VAL A 62 39.71 -32.52 9.16
C VAL A 62 39.48 -31.30 8.31
N ARG A 63 39.74 -31.37 7.00
CA ARG A 63 39.55 -30.27 6.08
C ARG A 63 38.06 -30.08 5.78
N VAL A 64 37.56 -28.92 6.12
CA VAL A 64 36.14 -28.54 5.94
C VAL A 64 35.95 -27.28 5.09
N LEU A 65 37.03 -26.56 4.79
CA LEU A 65 36.95 -25.31 3.97
C LEU A 65 36.35 -25.60 2.60
N GLY A 66 35.32 -24.79 2.23
CA GLY A 66 34.62 -24.87 0.96
C GLY A 66 33.57 -25.99 0.88
N VAL A 67 33.45 -26.82 1.92
CA VAL A 67 32.43 -27.88 2.00
C VAL A 67 31.07 -27.23 2.22
N ARG A 68 30.04 -27.71 1.50
CA ARG A 68 28.68 -27.25 1.73
C ARG A 68 28.17 -27.72 3.09
N ASN A 69 27.43 -26.87 3.78
CA ASN A 69 26.86 -27.22 5.08
C ASN A 69 26.04 -28.50 5.05
N GLY A 70 25.26 -28.74 3.96
CA GLY A 70 24.51 -29.97 3.77
C GLY A 70 25.38 -31.25 3.67
N GLU A 71 26.65 -31.12 3.30
CA GLU A 71 27.60 -32.21 3.13
C GLU A 71 28.55 -32.38 4.34
N LEU A 72 28.54 -31.37 5.25
CA LEU A 72 29.50 -31.32 6.38
C LEU A 72 29.42 -32.54 7.27
N ASN A 73 28.22 -32.96 7.65
CA ASN A 73 28.05 -34.11 8.54
C ASN A 73 28.65 -35.42 7.92
N SER A 74 28.31 -35.68 6.66
CA SER A 74 28.77 -36.87 5.96
C SER A 74 30.29 -36.88 5.78
N LEU A 75 30.89 -35.71 5.51
CA LEU A 75 32.34 -35.60 5.38
C LEU A 75 33.04 -35.83 6.71
N VAL A 76 32.59 -35.20 7.80
CA VAL A 76 33.18 -35.33 9.13
C VAL A 76 33.02 -36.76 9.63
N GLU A 77 31.86 -37.37 9.46
CA GLU A 77 31.60 -38.77 9.80
C GLU A 77 32.54 -39.71 9.06
N ALA A 78 32.72 -39.51 7.76
CA ALA A 78 33.64 -40.36 6.97
C ALA A 78 35.09 -40.26 7.45
N GLN A 79 35.56 -39.08 7.87
CA GLN A 79 36.93 -38.92 8.41
C GLN A 79 37.07 -39.57 9.78
N ILE A 80 36.10 -39.45 10.66
CA ILE A 80 36.12 -40.05 12.00
C ILE A 80 36.08 -41.57 11.90
N LYS A 81 35.26 -42.13 10.99
CA LYS A 81 35.18 -43.60 10.77
C LYS A 81 36.47 -44.23 10.22
N ARG A 82 37.39 -43.46 9.65
CA ARG A 82 38.73 -43.96 9.27
C ARG A 82 39.57 -44.29 10.49
N VAL A 83 39.40 -43.58 11.60
CA VAL A 83 40.14 -43.80 12.85
C VAL A 83 39.35 -44.73 13.76
N PHE A 84 38.06 -44.47 13.94
CA PHE A 84 37.16 -45.29 14.77
C PHE A 84 36.30 -46.16 13.87
N ARG A 85 36.73 -47.41 13.63
CA ARG A 85 36.10 -48.34 12.67
C ARG A 85 34.72 -48.84 13.08
N SER A 86 34.38 -48.82 14.39
CA SER A 86 33.10 -49.27 14.92
C SER A 86 32.75 -48.58 16.23
N ASN A 87 31.44 -48.58 16.58
CA ASN A 87 30.91 -48.14 17.87
C ASN A 87 31.09 -46.64 18.20
N VAL A 88 31.25 -45.76 17.20
CA VAL A 88 31.23 -44.32 17.38
C VAL A 88 30.17 -43.72 16.44
N GLY A 89 29.16 -43.11 17.04
CA GLY A 89 28.20 -42.27 16.32
C GLY A 89 28.75 -40.84 16.19
N VAL A 90 28.42 -40.17 15.10
CA VAL A 90 28.91 -38.81 14.78
C VAL A 90 27.77 -37.92 14.30
N TYR A 91 27.78 -36.71 14.78
CA TYR A 91 26.95 -35.63 14.26
C TYR A 91 27.75 -34.34 14.21
N ALA A 92 27.85 -33.74 13.03
CA ALA A 92 28.53 -32.48 12.82
C ALA A 92 27.56 -31.44 12.19
N THR A 93 27.56 -30.26 12.74
CA THR A 93 26.72 -29.13 12.26
C THR A 93 27.49 -27.84 12.33
N LEU A 94 27.16 -26.89 11.42
CA LEU A 94 27.65 -25.54 11.53
C LEU A 94 26.95 -24.84 12.72
N GLU A 95 27.74 -24.38 13.69
CA GLU A 95 27.25 -23.71 14.91
C GLU A 95 27.15 -22.20 14.71
N ALA A 96 28.17 -21.57 14.10
CA ALA A 96 28.21 -20.15 13.82
C ALA A 96 29.05 -19.85 12.57
N ALA A 97 28.55 -18.95 11.78
CA ALA A 97 29.28 -18.36 10.65
C ALA A 97 30.33 -17.36 11.16
N GLN A 98 31.36 -17.14 10.37
CA GLN A 98 32.45 -16.21 10.66
C GLN A 98 31.90 -14.79 10.83
N PRO A 99 32.28 -14.06 11.92
CA PRO A 99 32.07 -12.64 12.02
C PRO A 99 32.83 -11.89 10.92
N VAL A 100 32.13 -10.97 10.25
CA VAL A 100 32.73 -10.15 9.19
C VAL A 100 32.33 -8.69 9.37
N LYS A 101 33.17 -7.80 8.85
CA LYS A 101 32.88 -6.36 8.74
C LYS A 101 32.76 -5.99 7.28
N VAL A 102 31.62 -5.42 6.93
CA VAL A 102 31.27 -5.07 5.55
C VAL A 102 31.09 -3.56 5.45
N TYR A 103 31.69 -2.97 4.46
CA TYR A 103 31.46 -1.56 4.11
C TYR A 103 30.12 -1.44 3.39
N VAL A 104 29.29 -0.49 3.84
CA VAL A 104 28.07 -0.10 3.14
C VAL A 104 28.20 1.35 2.74
N THR A 105 28.10 1.65 1.46
CA THR A 105 28.38 2.98 0.91
C THR A 105 27.51 3.30 -0.30
N GLY A 106 27.80 4.43 -0.95
CA GLY A 106 26.99 4.96 -2.03
C GLY A 106 25.76 5.69 -1.50
N PHE A 107 24.62 5.51 -2.16
CA PHE A 107 23.38 6.21 -1.83
C PHE A 107 22.54 5.42 -0.80
N VAL A 108 23.09 5.27 0.41
CA VAL A 108 22.40 4.75 1.59
C VAL A 108 22.25 5.86 2.63
N ARG A 109 21.36 5.69 3.61
CA ARG A 109 21.11 6.73 4.62
C ARG A 109 22.29 6.94 5.57
N ALA A 110 22.97 5.87 5.96
CA ALA A 110 24.11 5.92 6.87
C ALA A 110 25.29 5.09 6.32
N PRO A 111 26.12 5.65 5.44
CA PRO A 111 27.32 4.98 4.97
C PRO A 111 28.27 4.67 6.13
N GLY A 112 28.90 3.48 6.13
CA GLY A 112 29.80 3.10 7.21
C GLY A 112 30.30 1.66 7.11
N LEU A 113 30.95 1.21 8.20
CA LEU A 113 31.42 -0.16 8.40
C LEU A 113 30.46 -0.86 9.38
N TYR A 114 29.92 -1.99 8.96
CA TYR A 114 28.92 -2.73 9.71
C TYR A 114 29.39 -4.14 10.00
N GLY A 115 29.27 -4.56 11.27
CA GLY A 115 29.54 -5.91 11.72
C GLY A 115 28.32 -6.82 11.54
N GLY A 116 28.58 -8.06 11.21
CA GLY A 116 27.59 -9.13 11.07
C GLY A 116 28.29 -10.47 10.87
N LEU A 117 27.57 -11.42 10.31
CA LEU A 117 28.09 -12.75 9.99
C LEU A 117 28.23 -12.89 8.46
N SER A 118 29.13 -13.77 8.03
CA SER A 118 29.28 -14.09 6.60
C SER A 118 28.01 -14.69 5.98
N SER A 119 27.13 -15.27 6.80
CA SER A 119 25.83 -15.82 6.42
C SER A 119 24.72 -14.75 6.31
N ASP A 120 24.95 -13.53 6.80
CA ASP A 120 23.96 -12.46 6.72
C ASP A 120 23.80 -11.97 5.29
N SER A 121 22.57 -11.63 4.93
CA SER A 121 22.24 -11.18 3.58
C SER A 121 22.67 -9.74 3.31
N VAL A 122 22.74 -9.37 2.04
CA VAL A 122 22.93 -7.97 1.63
C VAL A 122 21.84 -7.06 2.21
N LEU A 123 20.60 -7.57 2.34
CA LEU A 123 19.48 -6.83 2.95
C LEU A 123 19.74 -6.51 4.43
N TYR A 124 20.36 -7.44 5.17
CA TYR A 124 20.74 -7.21 6.57
C TYR A 124 21.63 -5.98 6.69
N TYR A 125 22.70 -5.91 5.91
CA TYR A 125 23.65 -4.79 5.97
C TYR A 125 23.06 -3.49 5.46
N LEU A 126 22.25 -3.53 4.40
CA LEU A 126 21.53 -2.34 3.92
C LEU A 126 20.56 -1.80 4.98
N ASP A 127 19.82 -2.67 5.66
CA ASP A 127 18.88 -2.28 6.71
C ASP A 127 19.62 -1.69 7.93
N ARG A 128 20.77 -2.25 8.29
CA ARG A 128 21.66 -1.70 9.33
C ARG A 128 22.20 -0.31 8.98
N ALA A 129 22.38 -0.03 7.70
CA ALA A 129 22.75 1.29 7.18
C ALA A 129 21.55 2.24 7.02
N GLY A 130 20.38 1.88 7.57
CA GLY A 130 19.15 2.66 7.48
C GLY A 130 18.42 2.57 6.14
N GLY A 131 18.84 1.64 5.27
CA GLY A 131 18.29 1.43 3.95
C GLY A 131 18.88 2.34 2.87
N ILE A 132 18.38 2.15 1.66
CA ILE A 132 18.75 2.98 0.50
C ILE A 132 18.16 4.39 0.67
N ASP A 133 18.91 5.41 0.26
CA ASP A 133 18.44 6.80 0.25
C ASP A 133 17.19 6.91 -0.65
N PRO A 134 16.03 7.27 -0.11
CA PRO A 134 14.76 7.25 -0.86
C PRO A 134 14.72 8.32 -1.96
N ASP A 135 15.56 9.35 -1.91
CA ASP A 135 15.54 10.43 -2.87
C ASP A 135 16.51 10.19 -4.03
N ARG A 136 17.65 9.54 -3.77
CA ARG A 136 18.77 9.46 -4.71
C ARG A 136 19.25 8.03 -5.00
N GLY A 137 18.98 7.08 -4.12
CA GLY A 137 19.50 5.71 -4.21
C GLY A 137 18.69 4.82 -5.13
N SER A 138 19.38 3.91 -5.81
CA SER A 138 18.79 2.90 -6.70
C SER A 138 18.39 1.67 -5.93
N HIS A 139 17.17 1.19 -6.15
CA HIS A 139 16.67 -0.11 -5.70
C HIS A 139 16.89 -1.22 -6.74
N LEU A 140 17.34 -0.85 -7.96
CA LEU A 140 17.67 -1.80 -9.03
C LEU A 140 19.15 -2.16 -9.08
N GLU A 141 20.02 -1.26 -8.66
CA GLU A 141 21.46 -1.42 -8.76
C GLU A 141 22.14 -1.30 -7.39
N VAL A 142 22.24 -2.42 -6.70
CA VAL A 142 23.13 -2.57 -5.55
C VAL A 142 24.25 -3.52 -5.94
N GLU A 143 25.50 -3.09 -5.81
CA GLU A 143 26.66 -3.88 -6.16
C GLU A 143 27.37 -4.37 -4.90
N VAL A 144 27.88 -5.60 -4.95
CA VAL A 144 28.79 -6.14 -3.94
C VAL A 144 30.17 -6.28 -4.56
N LEU A 145 31.13 -5.60 -3.96
CA LEU A 145 32.52 -5.59 -4.41
C LEU A 145 33.39 -6.34 -3.40
N ARG A 146 34.33 -7.12 -3.91
CA ARG A 146 35.41 -7.73 -3.13
C ARG A 146 36.73 -7.35 -3.72
N ARG A 147 37.57 -6.66 -2.93
CA ARG A 147 38.87 -6.12 -3.40
C ARG A 147 38.73 -5.30 -4.69
N GLY A 148 37.65 -4.49 -4.75
CA GLY A 148 37.35 -3.65 -5.90
C GLY A 148 36.72 -4.35 -7.11
N GLN A 149 36.57 -5.68 -7.08
CA GLN A 149 35.95 -6.44 -8.16
C GLN A 149 34.50 -6.75 -7.87
N LEU A 150 33.65 -6.59 -8.88
CA LEU A 150 32.22 -6.92 -8.79
C LEU A 150 32.03 -8.43 -8.54
N ARG A 151 31.26 -8.76 -7.53
CA ARG A 151 30.89 -10.13 -7.17
C ARG A 151 29.42 -10.43 -7.41
N ALA A 152 28.56 -9.47 -7.11
CA ALA A 152 27.11 -9.62 -7.32
C ALA A 152 26.47 -8.27 -7.62
N ARG A 153 25.34 -8.31 -8.34
CA ARG A 153 24.39 -7.22 -8.48
C ARG A 153 23.07 -7.66 -7.89
N VAL A 154 22.56 -6.87 -6.97
CA VAL A 154 21.29 -7.13 -6.29
C VAL A 154 20.26 -6.18 -6.82
N ASP A 155 19.18 -6.73 -7.34
CA ASP A 155 17.99 -6.04 -7.82
C ASP A 155 16.86 -6.27 -6.82
N LEU A 156 16.50 -5.23 -6.07
CA LEU A 156 15.46 -5.35 -5.03
C LEU A 156 14.05 -5.44 -5.62
N TYR A 157 13.83 -5.06 -6.87
CA TYR A 157 12.56 -5.29 -7.53
C TYR A 157 12.31 -6.77 -7.79
N LYS A 158 13.35 -7.53 -8.16
CA LYS A 158 13.25 -8.99 -8.27
C LYS A 158 12.89 -9.63 -6.93
N PHE A 159 13.48 -9.13 -5.85
CA PHE A 159 13.12 -9.60 -4.51
C PHE A 159 11.65 -9.30 -4.18
N LEU A 160 11.18 -8.07 -4.41
CA LEU A 160 9.82 -7.65 -4.08
C LEU A 160 8.74 -8.29 -4.94
N LEU A 161 9.04 -8.50 -6.22
CA LEU A 161 8.06 -8.97 -7.20
C LEU A 161 8.06 -10.49 -7.38
N GLU A 162 9.23 -11.11 -7.24
CA GLU A 162 9.43 -12.53 -7.57
C GLU A 162 9.92 -13.35 -6.36
N GLY A 163 10.25 -12.71 -5.23
CA GLY A 163 10.85 -13.37 -4.07
C GLY A 163 12.29 -13.83 -4.29
N ARG A 164 12.94 -13.36 -5.37
CA ARG A 164 14.30 -13.78 -5.73
C ARG A 164 15.31 -12.76 -5.23
N ILE A 165 16.26 -13.23 -4.47
CA ILE A 165 17.43 -12.47 -4.08
C ILE A 165 18.67 -13.30 -4.38
N GLU A 166 19.71 -12.66 -4.90
CA GLU A 166 20.98 -13.32 -5.14
C GLU A 166 21.66 -13.62 -3.80
N THR A 167 21.93 -14.90 -3.54
CA THR A 167 22.60 -15.33 -2.33
C THR A 167 24.11 -15.25 -2.55
N LEU A 168 24.75 -14.33 -1.82
CA LEU A 168 26.19 -14.19 -1.80
C LEU A 168 26.68 -14.30 -0.36
N GLN A 169 27.65 -15.19 -0.15
CA GLN A 169 28.35 -15.28 1.11
C GLN A 169 29.37 -14.13 1.21
N LEU A 170 29.13 -13.22 2.15
CA LEU A 170 29.99 -12.06 2.36
C LEU A 170 31.28 -12.42 3.11
N GLN A 171 32.34 -11.68 2.84
CA GLN A 171 33.64 -11.82 3.49
C GLN A 171 34.04 -10.51 4.13
N ASP A 172 34.97 -10.62 5.08
CA ASP A 172 35.55 -9.44 5.75
C ASP A 172 36.18 -8.48 4.74
N GLY A 173 35.78 -7.21 4.80
CA GLY A 173 36.20 -6.17 3.87
C GLY A 173 35.42 -6.08 2.55
N ASP A 174 34.38 -6.89 2.36
CA ASP A 174 33.47 -6.70 1.23
C ASP A 174 32.79 -5.33 1.31
N THR A 175 32.42 -4.76 0.16
CA THR A 175 31.76 -3.47 0.08
C THR A 175 30.43 -3.58 -0.66
N ILE A 176 29.37 -3.16 -0.02
CA ILE A 176 28.02 -3.03 -0.60
C ILE A 176 27.84 -1.57 -1.04
N VAL A 177 27.54 -1.36 -2.31
CA VAL A 177 27.41 -0.03 -2.92
C VAL A 177 26.02 0.14 -3.50
N ALA A 178 25.20 1.01 -2.90
CA ALA A 178 23.97 1.45 -3.55
C ALA A 178 24.29 2.50 -4.62
N LYS A 179 23.95 2.19 -5.87
CA LYS A 179 24.22 3.09 -7.01
C LYS A 179 23.22 4.25 -7.02
N PRO A 180 23.51 5.34 -7.76
CA PRO A 180 22.55 6.42 -7.94
C PRO A 180 21.36 5.95 -8.77
N ARG A 181 20.17 6.45 -8.44
CA ARG A 181 18.95 6.24 -9.23
C ARG A 181 19.09 6.95 -10.57
N LYS A 182 18.66 6.26 -11.65
CA LYS A 182 18.80 6.79 -13.01
C LYS A 182 17.51 7.44 -13.51
N HIS A 183 16.52 6.64 -13.79
CA HIS A 183 15.28 7.06 -14.45
C HIS A 183 14.07 6.67 -13.62
N THR A 184 13.07 7.55 -13.56
CA THR A 184 11.87 7.33 -12.77
C THR A 184 10.60 7.71 -13.52
N VAL A 185 9.52 7.00 -13.22
CA VAL A 185 8.17 7.34 -13.63
C VAL A 185 7.28 7.33 -12.38
N ARG A 186 6.52 8.40 -12.18
CA ARG A 186 5.57 8.53 -11.08
C ARG A 186 4.21 7.98 -11.47
N VAL A 187 3.65 7.11 -10.67
CA VAL A 187 2.30 6.55 -10.85
C VAL A 187 1.34 7.13 -9.83
N ALA A 188 0.16 7.50 -10.29
CA ALA A 188 -0.97 8.00 -9.50
C ALA A 188 -2.31 7.45 -10.01
N GLY A 189 -3.40 7.81 -9.35
CA GLY A 189 -4.77 7.47 -9.74
C GLY A 189 -5.18 6.05 -9.35
N GLU A 190 -5.98 5.41 -10.19
CA GLU A 190 -6.56 4.09 -9.94
C GLU A 190 -5.54 2.96 -10.19
N ALA A 191 -4.53 2.86 -9.36
CA ALA A 191 -3.52 1.82 -9.39
C ALA A 191 -3.36 1.18 -8.00
N THR A 192 -3.10 -0.12 -7.97
CA THR A 192 -2.81 -0.86 -6.73
C THR A 192 -1.47 -0.40 -6.14
N ASN A 193 -0.50 -0.06 -6.99
CA ASN A 193 0.83 0.38 -6.62
C ASN A 193 1.10 1.83 -7.10
N PRO A 194 0.56 2.87 -6.44
CA PRO A 194 0.76 4.27 -6.83
C PRO A 194 2.10 4.80 -6.30
N TYR A 195 3.20 4.30 -6.84
CA TYR A 195 4.57 4.63 -6.42
C TYR A 195 5.35 5.36 -7.52
N VAL A 196 6.52 5.85 -7.16
CA VAL A 196 7.56 6.22 -8.11
C VAL A 196 8.37 4.96 -8.42
N PHE A 197 8.34 4.53 -9.67
CA PHE A 197 9.08 3.37 -10.16
C PHE A 197 10.39 3.82 -10.80
N GLU A 198 11.45 3.06 -10.54
CA GLU A 198 12.77 3.25 -11.12
C GLU A 198 12.98 2.30 -12.27
N PHE A 199 13.73 2.77 -13.28
CA PHE A 199 14.13 1.99 -14.45
C PHE A 199 15.60 2.21 -14.78
N ALA A 200 16.23 1.18 -15.32
CA ALA A 200 17.60 1.27 -15.79
C ALA A 200 17.68 1.97 -17.15
N GLU A 201 16.66 1.75 -17.99
CA GLU A 201 16.53 2.31 -19.34
C GLU A 201 15.94 3.72 -19.30
N SER A 202 16.35 4.59 -20.24
CA SER A 202 15.81 5.95 -20.37
C SER A 202 14.39 6.01 -20.92
N GLU A 203 14.00 4.98 -21.64
CA GLU A 203 12.66 4.81 -22.20
C GLU A 203 12.16 3.39 -21.93
N ILE A 204 10.88 3.27 -21.55
CA ILE A 204 10.24 1.98 -21.29
C ILE A 204 8.88 1.91 -21.96
N PRO A 205 8.42 0.74 -22.40
CA PRO A 205 7.04 0.54 -22.85
C PRO A 205 6.07 0.79 -21.68
N ALA A 206 4.97 1.50 -21.94
CA ALA A 206 3.93 1.73 -20.94
C ALA A 206 3.32 0.43 -20.40
N ALA A 207 3.26 -0.63 -21.22
CA ALA A 207 2.82 -1.95 -20.80
C ALA A 207 3.68 -2.56 -19.68
N ARG A 208 4.99 -2.28 -19.66
CA ARG A 208 5.89 -2.72 -18.57
C ARG A 208 5.53 -2.02 -17.25
N LEU A 209 5.27 -0.72 -17.28
CA LEU A 209 4.81 0.01 -16.11
C LEU A 209 3.44 -0.49 -15.64
N GLN A 210 2.52 -0.78 -16.55
CA GLN A 210 1.20 -1.31 -16.23
C GLN A 210 1.28 -2.59 -15.40
N SER A 211 2.21 -3.50 -15.71
CA SER A 211 2.41 -4.73 -14.93
C SER A 211 2.89 -4.48 -13.50
N LEU A 212 3.66 -3.42 -13.28
CA LEU A 212 4.17 -3.02 -11.95
C LEU A 212 3.13 -2.22 -11.15
N ALA A 213 2.48 -1.27 -11.80
CA ALA A 213 1.50 -0.37 -11.20
C ALA A 213 0.19 -1.08 -10.85
N ARG A 214 -0.19 -2.11 -11.61
CA ARG A 214 -1.44 -2.88 -11.47
C ARG A 214 -2.65 -1.96 -11.41
N PRO A 215 -3.09 -1.42 -12.57
CA PRO A 215 -4.30 -0.59 -12.62
C PRO A 215 -5.49 -1.31 -11.98
N GLY A 216 -6.33 -0.57 -11.29
CA GLY A 216 -7.57 -1.09 -10.73
C GLY A 216 -8.56 -1.55 -11.80
N PRO A 217 -9.56 -2.37 -11.45
CA PRO A 217 -10.54 -2.92 -12.40
C PRO A 217 -11.40 -1.84 -13.07
N GLY A 218 -11.50 -0.66 -12.46
CA GLY A 218 -12.21 0.49 -13.02
C GLY A 218 -11.38 1.36 -13.96
N ALA A 219 -10.05 1.20 -13.98
CA ALA A 219 -9.19 2.00 -14.82
C ALA A 219 -9.38 1.67 -16.30
N THR A 220 -9.56 2.69 -17.13
CA THR A 220 -9.80 2.56 -18.56
C THR A 220 -8.72 3.21 -19.40
N HIS A 221 -8.07 4.23 -18.87
CA HIS A 221 -7.09 5.06 -19.59
C HIS A 221 -5.85 5.35 -18.75
N LEU A 222 -4.80 5.71 -19.47
CA LEU A 222 -3.53 6.19 -18.97
C LEU A 222 -3.36 7.64 -19.41
N ALA A 223 -3.33 8.56 -18.47
CA ALA A 223 -2.92 9.94 -18.69
C ALA A 223 -1.44 10.07 -18.40
N ILE A 224 -0.67 10.67 -19.31
CA ILE A 224 0.76 10.91 -19.18
C ILE A 224 0.97 12.42 -19.20
N VAL A 225 1.68 12.96 -18.21
CA VAL A 225 2.15 14.33 -18.19
C VAL A 225 3.66 14.32 -18.30
N ARG A 226 4.17 14.89 -19.38
CA ARG A 226 5.59 14.93 -19.72
C ARG A 226 6.09 16.35 -19.71
N LYS A 227 7.20 16.60 -19.03
CA LYS A 227 7.88 17.88 -19.06
C LYS A 227 8.87 17.92 -20.22
N VAL A 228 8.68 18.85 -21.15
CA VAL A 228 9.58 19.06 -22.29
C VAL A 228 10.11 20.50 -22.18
N GLY A 229 11.31 20.66 -21.60
CA GLY A 229 11.85 21.97 -21.27
C GLY A 229 10.96 22.69 -20.24
N VAL A 230 10.46 23.87 -20.59
CA VAL A 230 9.54 24.66 -19.75
C VAL A 230 8.06 24.34 -19.97
N GLN A 231 7.74 23.49 -20.91
CA GLN A 231 6.37 23.12 -21.28
C GLN A 231 6.00 21.74 -20.75
N SER A 232 4.72 21.56 -20.42
CA SER A 232 4.14 20.26 -20.14
C SER A 232 3.31 19.80 -21.33
N ARG A 233 3.55 18.56 -21.74
CA ARG A 233 2.76 17.87 -22.77
C ARG A 233 1.95 16.76 -22.11
N SER A 234 0.65 16.74 -22.36
CA SER A 234 -0.25 15.68 -21.88
C SER A 234 -0.62 14.74 -23.01
N GLU A 235 -0.66 13.47 -22.69
CA GLU A 235 -1.11 12.39 -23.57
C GLU A 235 -2.18 11.57 -22.84
N TYR A 236 -3.10 10.97 -23.58
CA TYR A 236 -4.20 10.18 -23.02
C TYR A 236 -4.45 8.96 -23.89
N HIS A 237 -4.24 7.77 -23.31
CA HIS A 237 -4.27 6.50 -24.05
C HIS A 237 -5.19 5.49 -23.38
N PRO A 238 -6.02 4.77 -24.14
CA PRO A 238 -6.79 3.65 -23.60
C PRO A 238 -5.86 2.50 -23.23
N LEU A 239 -6.14 1.83 -22.11
CA LEU A 239 -5.27 0.77 -21.56
C LEU A 239 -5.13 -0.45 -22.48
N ASN A 240 -6.06 -0.66 -23.39
CA ASN A 240 -6.00 -1.73 -24.38
C ASN A 240 -5.19 -1.39 -25.65
N ARG A 241 -4.55 -0.23 -25.70
CA ARG A 241 -3.75 0.25 -26.85
C ARG A 241 -2.47 0.94 -26.38
N LEU A 242 -1.72 0.26 -25.51
CA LEU A 242 -0.46 0.79 -24.96
C LEU A 242 0.79 0.24 -25.68
N GLU A 243 0.65 -0.53 -26.72
CA GLU A 243 1.74 -1.26 -27.39
C GLU A 243 2.83 -0.31 -27.90
N ASP A 244 2.44 0.85 -28.44
CA ASP A 244 3.36 1.85 -29.00
C ASP A 244 3.62 3.03 -28.06
N VAL A 245 3.10 2.97 -26.84
CA VAL A 245 3.25 4.06 -25.87
C VAL A 245 4.53 3.87 -25.07
N VAL A 246 5.42 4.88 -25.18
CA VAL A 246 6.72 4.89 -24.50
C VAL A 246 6.72 5.93 -23.40
N LEU A 247 7.18 5.53 -22.23
CA LEU A 247 7.39 6.40 -21.06
C LEU A 247 8.87 6.79 -20.96
N ARG A 248 9.13 8.00 -20.45
CA ARG A 248 10.47 8.57 -20.28
C ARG A 248 10.72 8.98 -18.84
N ASP A 249 11.97 9.23 -18.55
CA ASP A 249 12.38 9.75 -17.24
C ASP A 249 11.62 11.04 -16.88
N GLY A 250 11.09 11.07 -15.65
CA GLY A 250 10.32 12.19 -15.13
C GLY A 250 8.85 12.23 -15.56
N ASP A 251 8.37 11.29 -16.36
CA ASP A 251 6.95 11.23 -16.72
C ASP A 251 6.08 11.00 -15.46
N GLU A 252 4.96 11.71 -15.39
CA GLU A 252 3.92 11.49 -14.41
C GLU A 252 2.72 10.79 -15.09
N VAL A 253 2.36 9.63 -14.58
CA VAL A 253 1.37 8.75 -15.15
C VAL A 253 0.21 8.61 -14.19
N THR A 254 -1.01 8.79 -14.67
CA THR A 254 -2.23 8.64 -13.87
C THR A 254 -3.17 7.66 -14.54
N TYR A 255 -3.53 6.59 -13.83
CA TYR A 255 -4.58 5.67 -14.26
C TYR A 255 -5.94 6.26 -13.90
N THR A 256 -6.81 6.38 -14.90
CA THR A 256 -8.11 7.04 -14.78
C THR A 256 -9.24 6.16 -15.30
N SER A 257 -10.47 6.43 -14.83
CA SER A 257 -11.69 5.83 -15.35
C SER A 257 -12.47 6.83 -16.17
N ASP A 258 -12.72 6.51 -17.42
CA ASP A 258 -13.74 7.20 -18.17
C ASP A 258 -15.13 6.61 -17.85
N LYS A 259 -16.11 7.46 -17.75
CA LYS A 259 -17.49 7.03 -17.56
C LYS A 259 -18.05 6.55 -18.90
N TYR A 260 -18.16 5.24 -19.06
CA TYR A 260 -18.87 4.66 -20.18
C TYR A 260 -20.34 4.44 -19.83
N PRO A 261 -21.26 4.57 -20.83
CA PRO A 261 -22.63 4.18 -20.64
C PRO A 261 -22.70 2.70 -20.20
N GLY A 262 -23.24 2.49 -19.03
CA GLY A 262 -23.41 1.17 -18.43
C GLY A 262 -24.76 1.06 -17.76
N THR A 263 -24.80 0.41 -16.62
CA THR A 263 -25.99 0.28 -15.77
C THR A 263 -25.80 1.01 -14.46
N ILE A 264 -26.90 1.41 -13.85
CA ILE A 264 -26.97 1.99 -12.52
C ILE A 264 -27.84 1.11 -11.62
N LEU A 265 -27.53 1.10 -10.33
CA LEU A 265 -28.35 0.47 -9.30
C LEU A 265 -29.21 1.53 -8.61
N VAL A 266 -30.51 1.28 -8.56
CA VAL A 266 -31.47 2.13 -7.86
C VAL A 266 -32.21 1.30 -6.84
N ARG A 267 -32.30 1.77 -5.61
CA ARG A 267 -33.00 1.10 -4.52
C ARG A 267 -34.43 1.59 -4.43
N ILE A 268 -35.36 0.68 -4.21
CA ILE A 268 -36.77 0.97 -3.97
C ILE A 268 -37.09 0.68 -2.50
N GLU A 269 -37.70 1.64 -1.84
CA GLU A 269 -38.12 1.55 -0.44
C GLU A 269 -39.62 1.92 -0.28
N GLY A 270 -40.23 1.47 0.81
CA GLY A 270 -41.63 1.80 1.17
C GLY A 270 -42.66 0.80 0.66
N ALA A 271 -43.81 1.30 0.23
CA ALA A 271 -44.98 0.50 -0.13
C ALA A 271 -44.88 -0.09 -1.54
N HIS A 272 -44.02 -1.07 -1.72
CA HIS A 272 -43.88 -1.80 -2.98
C HIS A 272 -43.80 -3.31 -2.75
N LEU A 273 -44.14 -4.04 -3.79
CA LEU A 273 -43.97 -5.50 -3.89
C LEU A 273 -42.85 -5.78 -4.91
N GLY A 274 -42.14 -6.89 -4.76
CA GLY A 274 -41.08 -7.28 -5.70
C GLY A 274 -39.69 -6.84 -5.29
N GLU A 275 -38.83 -6.62 -6.28
CA GLU A 275 -37.41 -6.35 -6.07
C GLU A 275 -37.13 -4.99 -5.42
N ARG A 276 -36.21 -4.99 -4.42
CA ARG A 276 -35.79 -3.77 -3.73
C ARG A 276 -34.67 -3.01 -4.44
N THR A 277 -34.06 -3.60 -5.45
CA THR A 277 -33.00 -3.00 -6.22
C THR A 277 -33.26 -3.24 -7.69
N LEU A 278 -33.25 -2.16 -8.46
CA LEU A 278 -33.41 -2.21 -9.90
C LEU A 278 -32.06 -1.92 -10.59
N VAL A 279 -31.73 -2.71 -11.60
CA VAL A 279 -30.65 -2.43 -12.53
C VAL A 279 -31.26 -1.70 -13.73
N LEU A 280 -30.84 -0.47 -13.96
CA LEU A 280 -31.30 0.38 -15.03
C LEU A 280 -30.15 0.79 -15.94
N PRO A 281 -30.38 1.06 -17.23
CA PRO A 281 -29.35 1.61 -18.09
C PRO A 281 -28.92 3.01 -17.62
N TYR A 282 -27.67 3.37 -17.85
CA TYR A 282 -27.20 4.74 -17.62
C TYR A 282 -28.05 5.74 -18.40
N GLY A 283 -28.46 6.82 -17.79
CA GLY A 283 -29.36 7.81 -18.37
C GLY A 283 -30.84 7.48 -18.18
N ALA A 284 -31.18 6.40 -17.48
CA ALA A 284 -32.55 6.10 -17.10
C ALA A 284 -33.17 7.22 -16.27
N ARG A 285 -34.46 7.41 -16.38
CA ARG A 285 -35.24 8.42 -15.69
C ARG A 285 -36.10 7.80 -14.59
N LEU A 286 -36.61 8.64 -13.71
CA LEU A 286 -37.50 8.21 -12.63
C LEU A 286 -38.72 7.43 -13.17
N ALA A 287 -39.28 7.86 -14.33
CA ALA A 287 -40.39 7.16 -14.97
C ALA A 287 -40.02 5.72 -15.35
N ASP A 288 -38.80 5.47 -15.81
CA ASP A 288 -38.32 4.14 -16.20
C ASP A 288 -38.24 3.20 -15.00
N ALA A 289 -37.81 3.73 -13.85
CA ALA A 289 -37.78 3.00 -12.60
C ALA A 289 -39.19 2.71 -12.08
N LEU A 290 -40.08 3.72 -12.05
CA LEU A 290 -41.45 3.58 -11.57
C LEU A 290 -42.26 2.60 -12.41
N ALA A 291 -42.02 2.51 -13.70
CA ALA A 291 -42.66 1.54 -14.60
C ALA A 291 -42.33 0.06 -14.22
N ARG A 292 -41.23 -0.18 -13.51
CA ARG A 292 -40.83 -1.51 -13.02
C ARG A 292 -41.23 -1.78 -11.57
N VAL A 293 -41.66 -0.75 -10.84
CA VAL A 293 -42.11 -0.91 -9.45
C VAL A 293 -43.50 -1.49 -9.44
N GLN A 294 -43.69 -2.54 -8.65
CA GLN A 294 -45.01 -3.10 -8.36
C GLN A 294 -45.53 -2.44 -7.07
N PRO A 295 -46.53 -1.52 -7.16
CA PRO A 295 -47.04 -0.84 -5.97
C PRO A 295 -47.81 -1.79 -5.08
N ALA A 296 -47.66 -1.65 -3.76
CA ALA A 296 -48.53 -2.28 -2.81
C ALA A 296 -49.94 -1.61 -2.85
N PRO A 297 -51.00 -2.31 -2.36
CA PRO A 297 -52.37 -1.76 -2.41
C PRO A 297 -52.56 -0.38 -1.77
N GLN A 298 -51.71 -0.06 -0.76
CA GLN A 298 -51.74 1.23 -0.03
C GLN A 298 -50.69 2.22 -0.55
N ALA A 299 -49.99 1.95 -1.65
CA ALA A 299 -48.94 2.80 -2.18
C ALA A 299 -49.48 4.08 -2.80
N ARG A 300 -48.81 5.21 -2.55
CA ARG A 300 -49.04 6.49 -3.21
C ARG A 300 -47.90 6.82 -4.15
N ILE A 301 -47.99 6.38 -5.39
CA ILE A 301 -46.95 6.58 -6.41
C ILE A 301 -46.75 8.06 -6.75
N GLU A 302 -47.83 8.86 -6.75
CA GLU A 302 -47.77 10.31 -7.02
C GLU A 302 -46.97 11.08 -5.94
N SER A 303 -46.79 10.49 -4.77
CA SER A 303 -46.04 11.09 -3.67
C SER A 303 -44.64 10.50 -3.53
N THR A 304 -44.13 9.82 -4.58
CA THR A 304 -42.79 9.21 -4.59
C THR A 304 -41.71 10.26 -4.28
N GLN A 305 -40.78 9.86 -3.45
CA GLN A 305 -39.62 10.67 -3.05
C GLN A 305 -38.33 10.06 -3.61
N LEU A 306 -37.44 10.93 -4.06
CA LEU A 306 -36.10 10.53 -4.52
C LEU A 306 -35.05 11.06 -3.55
N PHE A 307 -34.17 10.17 -3.11
CA PHE A 307 -33.03 10.52 -2.27
C PHE A 307 -31.73 10.20 -3.01
N ARG A 308 -30.77 11.12 -2.93
CA ARG A 308 -29.51 11.05 -3.66
C ARG A 308 -28.33 11.43 -2.76
N ARG A 309 -27.30 10.61 -2.79
CA ARG A 309 -26.12 10.81 -1.96
C ARG A 309 -25.38 12.11 -2.30
N SER A 310 -25.22 12.44 -3.58
CA SER A 310 -24.58 13.69 -4.01
C SER A 310 -25.31 14.95 -3.50
N VAL A 311 -26.64 14.88 -3.45
CA VAL A 311 -27.48 15.94 -2.89
C VAL A 311 -27.34 16.01 -1.37
N ALA A 312 -27.27 14.87 -0.67
CA ALA A 312 -27.04 14.84 0.77
C ALA A 312 -25.72 15.49 1.16
N VAL A 313 -24.64 15.19 0.44
CA VAL A 313 -23.31 15.80 0.63
C VAL A 313 -23.40 17.32 0.45
N ARG A 314 -24.00 17.77 -0.65
CA ARG A 314 -24.14 19.19 -0.94
C ARG A 314 -25.00 19.94 0.09
N GLN A 315 -26.08 19.30 0.55
CA GLN A 315 -26.92 19.85 1.63
C GLN A 315 -26.12 19.97 2.93
N LYS A 316 -25.26 19.02 3.23
CA LYS A 316 -24.37 19.06 4.40
C LYS A 316 -23.36 20.19 4.30
N GLU A 317 -22.73 20.38 3.17
CA GLU A 317 -21.78 21.48 2.91
C GLU A 317 -22.43 22.86 3.05
N LEU A 318 -23.65 23.02 2.50
CA LEU A 318 -24.43 24.24 2.63
C LEU A 318 -24.82 24.52 4.09
N LEU A 319 -25.24 23.48 4.81
CA LEU A 319 -25.56 23.59 6.24
C LEU A 319 -24.32 24.05 7.02
N GLU A 320 -23.17 23.42 6.81
CA GLU A 320 -21.93 23.79 7.47
C GLU A 320 -21.46 25.20 7.13
N GLY A 321 -21.65 25.64 5.88
CA GLY A 321 -21.41 27.03 5.48
C GLY A 321 -22.29 28.02 6.23
N SER A 322 -23.60 27.74 6.31
CA SER A 322 -24.56 28.57 7.04
C SER A 322 -24.27 28.62 8.54
N LEU A 323 -23.89 27.45 9.13
CA LEU A 323 -23.54 27.40 10.56
C LEU A 323 -22.25 28.16 10.87
N ARG A 324 -21.25 28.15 9.99
CA ARG A 324 -20.04 28.99 10.14
C ARG A 324 -20.37 30.49 10.08
N SER A 325 -21.23 30.89 9.17
CA SER A 325 -21.68 32.28 9.10
C SER A 325 -22.40 32.71 10.38
N LEU A 326 -23.28 31.86 10.91
CA LEU A 326 -23.97 32.09 12.16
C LEU A 326 -23.06 32.15 13.38
N GLU A 327 -22.03 31.26 13.42
CA GLU A 327 -20.99 31.25 14.45
C GLU A 327 -20.18 32.56 14.44
N THR A 328 -19.80 33.02 13.24
CA THR A 328 -19.10 34.31 13.08
C THR A 328 -19.96 35.46 13.55
N TYR A 329 -21.24 35.47 13.21
CA TYR A 329 -22.18 36.46 13.69
C TYR A 329 -22.29 36.49 15.22
N ALA A 330 -22.46 35.31 15.85
CA ALA A 330 -22.57 35.19 17.30
C ALA A 330 -21.30 35.68 18.04
N LEU A 331 -20.12 35.45 17.45
CA LEU A 331 -18.83 35.82 18.03
C LEU A 331 -18.43 37.32 17.75
N THR A 332 -18.93 37.92 16.69
CA THR A 332 -18.51 39.27 16.27
C THR A 332 -19.53 40.40 16.59
N ALA A 333 -20.70 40.05 17.10
CA ALA A 333 -21.74 41.03 17.46
C ALA A 333 -21.24 42.00 18.54
N ARG A 334 -21.24 43.30 18.23
CA ARG A 334 -20.83 44.37 19.13
C ARG A 334 -22.03 44.95 19.92
N SER A 335 -21.80 45.38 21.16
CA SER A 335 -22.79 45.97 22.04
C SER A 335 -22.41 47.42 22.36
N ALA A 336 -23.39 48.27 22.53
CA ALA A 336 -23.19 49.67 22.88
C ALA A 336 -23.24 49.92 24.40
N THR A 337 -23.91 49.03 25.17
CA THR A 337 -24.04 49.14 26.64
C THR A 337 -23.71 47.84 27.35
N SER A 338 -23.43 47.89 28.63
CA SER A 338 -23.10 46.70 29.46
C SER A 338 -24.29 45.74 29.63
N GLU A 339 -25.52 46.27 29.65
CA GLU A 339 -26.73 45.45 29.75
C GLU A 339 -27.00 44.69 28.45
N GLU A 340 -26.84 45.36 27.30
CA GLU A 340 -26.90 44.71 25.99
C GLU A 340 -25.78 43.64 25.83
N ALA A 341 -24.60 43.87 26.39
CA ALA A 341 -23.51 42.90 26.35
C ALA A 341 -23.87 41.60 27.06
N ALA A 342 -24.49 41.68 28.26
CA ALA A 342 -24.91 40.52 29.04
C ALA A 342 -26.05 39.74 28.33
N LEU A 343 -26.99 40.41 27.69
CA LEU A 343 -28.05 39.78 26.91
C LEU A 343 -27.49 39.05 25.67
N ARG A 344 -26.61 39.70 24.91
CA ARG A 344 -25.97 39.14 23.71
C ARG A 344 -25.05 37.99 24.04
N GLN A 345 -24.39 38.00 25.18
CA GLN A 345 -23.57 36.84 25.61
C GLN A 345 -24.46 35.59 25.79
N ARG A 346 -25.62 35.73 26.44
CA ARG A 346 -26.58 34.64 26.63
C ARG A 346 -27.16 34.16 25.28
N GLU A 347 -27.49 35.08 24.35
CA GLU A 347 -27.93 34.74 23.02
C GLU A 347 -26.82 34.03 22.23
N GLY A 348 -25.57 34.51 22.32
CA GLY A 348 -24.41 33.87 21.70
C GLY A 348 -24.21 32.46 22.17
N ASP A 349 -24.27 32.20 23.49
CA ASP A 349 -24.16 30.86 24.06
C ASP A 349 -25.29 29.93 23.58
N GLN A 350 -26.49 30.43 23.43
CA GLN A 350 -27.62 29.65 22.89
C GLN A 350 -27.43 29.32 21.40
N ILE A 351 -26.94 30.31 20.63
CA ILE A 351 -26.60 30.09 19.20
C ILE A 351 -25.50 29.05 19.05
N LEU A 352 -24.46 29.13 19.84
CA LEU A 352 -23.36 28.11 19.79
C LEU A 352 -23.86 26.72 20.14
N LYS A 353 -24.70 26.56 21.15
CA LYS A 353 -25.33 25.26 21.47
C LYS A 353 -26.23 24.74 20.35
N PHE A 354 -26.94 25.65 19.68
CA PHE A 354 -27.73 25.28 18.49
C PHE A 354 -26.84 24.81 17.36
N ILE A 355 -25.72 25.51 17.09
CA ILE A 355 -24.76 25.16 16.04
C ILE A 355 -24.18 23.76 16.29
N GLU A 356 -23.81 23.42 17.54
CA GLU A 356 -23.31 22.11 17.89
C GLU A 356 -24.32 21.00 17.55
N ARG A 357 -25.59 21.18 17.90
CA ARG A 357 -26.65 20.22 17.59
C ARG A 357 -26.92 20.14 16.09
N ALA A 358 -26.93 21.29 15.41
CA ALA A 358 -27.19 21.37 13.97
C ALA A 358 -26.07 20.71 13.13
N ARG A 359 -24.81 20.77 13.61
CA ARG A 359 -23.68 20.06 12.98
C ARG A 359 -23.86 18.53 12.97
N GLN A 360 -24.63 17.97 13.91
CA GLN A 360 -24.88 16.52 13.96
C GLN A 360 -25.97 16.08 12.96
N VAL A 361 -26.72 17.01 12.40
CA VAL A 361 -27.77 16.70 11.43
C VAL A 361 -27.14 16.12 10.16
N GLN A 362 -27.65 14.96 9.76
CA GLN A 362 -27.30 14.30 8.49
C GLN A 362 -28.44 14.51 7.49
N PRO A 363 -28.26 15.36 6.47
CA PRO A 363 -29.27 15.54 5.43
C PRO A 363 -29.51 14.23 4.68
N ARG A 364 -30.77 13.96 4.35
CA ARG A 364 -31.15 12.73 3.64
C ARG A 364 -30.90 12.79 2.14
N GLY A 365 -30.63 13.98 1.60
CA GLY A 365 -30.41 14.18 0.17
C GLY A 365 -31.66 14.08 -0.67
N GLN A 366 -32.80 14.54 -0.13
CA GLN A 366 -34.04 14.54 -0.88
C GLN A 366 -33.94 15.49 -2.10
N VAL A 367 -34.23 14.93 -3.28
CA VAL A 367 -34.29 15.65 -4.54
C VAL A 367 -35.70 16.23 -4.68
N ILE A 368 -35.79 17.53 -5.01
CA ILE A 368 -37.08 18.17 -5.32
C ILE A 368 -37.49 17.69 -6.71
N ILE A 369 -38.55 16.90 -6.76
CA ILE A 369 -39.15 16.45 -8.01
C ILE A 369 -40.17 17.51 -8.43
N ALA A 370 -39.86 18.24 -9.49
CA ALA A 370 -40.75 19.31 -10.00
C ALA A 370 -42.04 18.72 -10.58
N GLY A 371 -43.20 19.17 -10.07
CA GLY A 371 -44.57 18.95 -10.47
C GLY A 371 -44.98 17.80 -11.42
N ALA A 372 -46.23 17.45 -11.46
CA ALA A 372 -46.78 16.23 -12.07
C ALA A 372 -46.36 15.93 -13.55
N GLN A 373 -45.90 16.91 -14.30
CA GLN A 373 -45.42 16.70 -15.68
C GLN A 373 -43.88 16.56 -15.77
N GLY A 374 -43.11 16.95 -14.74
CA GLY A 374 -41.64 16.91 -14.73
C GLY A 374 -41.04 15.80 -13.90
N ALA A 375 -41.83 15.19 -12.99
CA ALA A 375 -41.34 14.19 -12.06
C ALA A 375 -40.66 12.97 -12.77
N GLY A 376 -41.33 12.47 -13.79
CA GLY A 376 -40.80 11.32 -14.56
C GLY A 376 -39.56 11.64 -15.38
N ALA A 377 -39.26 12.89 -15.65
CA ALA A 377 -38.12 13.33 -16.46
C ALA A 377 -36.80 13.40 -15.67
N THR A 378 -36.83 13.27 -14.34
CA THR A 378 -35.64 13.32 -13.49
C THR A 378 -34.68 12.19 -13.82
N LEU A 379 -33.45 12.54 -14.23
CA LEU A 379 -32.37 11.54 -14.46
C LEU A 379 -31.99 10.90 -13.14
N LEU A 380 -31.80 9.58 -13.16
CA LEU A 380 -31.36 8.80 -12.03
C LEU A 380 -29.83 8.68 -12.01
N GLU A 381 -29.26 8.63 -10.81
CA GLU A 381 -27.85 8.36 -10.56
C GLU A 381 -27.67 7.01 -9.87
N ASP A 382 -26.48 6.44 -10.02
CA ASP A 382 -26.12 5.21 -9.32
C ASP A 382 -26.20 5.39 -7.80
N GLY A 383 -26.89 4.47 -7.12
CA GLY A 383 -27.14 4.54 -5.68
C GLY A 383 -28.33 5.40 -5.26
N ASP A 384 -29.12 5.93 -6.19
CA ASP A 384 -30.37 6.64 -5.88
C ASP A 384 -31.34 5.72 -5.12
N VAL A 385 -32.10 6.32 -4.19
CA VAL A 385 -33.16 5.65 -3.44
C VAL A 385 -34.49 6.27 -3.76
N ILE A 386 -35.38 5.47 -4.30
CA ILE A 386 -36.77 5.84 -4.60
C ILE A 386 -37.65 5.30 -3.46
N ARG A 387 -38.33 6.18 -2.77
CA ARG A 387 -39.25 5.82 -1.69
C ARG A 387 -40.68 6.02 -2.12
N VAL A 388 -41.46 4.96 -2.09
CA VAL A 388 -42.90 4.97 -2.35
C VAL A 388 -43.63 5.03 -1.01
N PRO A 389 -44.28 6.16 -0.65
CA PRO A 389 -44.96 6.28 0.63
C PRO A 389 -46.24 5.45 0.66
N GLU A 390 -46.67 5.12 1.86
CA GLU A 390 -47.99 4.52 2.12
C GLU A 390 -49.03 5.60 2.28
N THR A 391 -50.29 5.27 1.99
CA THR A 391 -51.44 6.11 2.34
C THR A 391 -51.56 6.09 3.88
N SER A 392 -51.29 7.23 4.49
CA SER A 392 -51.40 7.42 5.94
C SER A 392 -52.49 8.46 6.24
N ASN A 393 -53.38 8.15 7.15
CA ASN A 393 -54.34 9.13 7.68
C ASN A 393 -53.73 9.97 8.82
N VAL A 394 -52.41 9.82 9.07
CA VAL A 394 -51.70 10.55 10.11
C VAL A 394 -50.82 11.63 9.43
N VAL A 395 -51.12 12.88 9.70
CA VAL A 395 -50.27 13.98 9.32
C VAL A 395 -49.24 14.23 10.41
N LEU A 396 -48.00 13.90 10.16
CA LEU A 396 -46.90 14.25 11.05
C LEU A 396 -46.42 15.66 10.67
N VAL A 397 -46.79 16.65 11.45
CA VAL A 397 -46.30 18.02 11.28
C VAL A 397 -45.00 18.16 12.07
N SER A 398 -43.86 18.01 11.45
CA SER A 398 -42.57 18.38 12.02
C SER A 398 -42.15 19.72 11.45
N ALA A 399 -42.28 20.80 12.23
CA ALA A 399 -41.78 22.12 11.88
C ALA A 399 -40.30 22.18 12.27
N VAL A 400 -39.38 22.02 11.31
CA VAL A 400 -38.03 22.53 11.43
C VAL A 400 -37.99 23.89 10.80
N VAL A 401 -38.11 24.94 11.60
CA VAL A 401 -37.89 26.32 11.17
C VAL A 401 -36.39 26.51 10.97
N VAL A 402 -35.94 26.37 9.75
CA VAL A 402 -34.64 26.88 9.32
C VAL A 402 -34.88 27.75 8.11
N PHE A 403 -34.95 29.05 8.39
CA PHE A 403 -34.89 30.21 7.47
C PHE A 403 -35.90 30.26 6.27
N THR A 404 -36.83 31.19 6.42
CA THR A 404 -37.56 31.98 5.41
C THR A 404 -37.34 31.59 3.95
N HIS A 405 -38.10 30.62 3.50
CA HIS A 405 -38.81 30.53 2.23
C HIS A 405 -39.66 29.26 2.27
N ALA A 406 -40.62 29.23 3.16
CA ALA A 406 -41.70 28.25 3.08
C ALA A 406 -42.72 28.78 2.09
N ARG A 407 -42.78 28.22 0.90
CA ARG A 407 -44.02 28.26 0.11
C ARG A 407 -44.93 27.14 0.60
N VAL A 408 -46.00 27.53 1.25
CA VAL A 408 -47.12 26.63 1.52
C VAL A 408 -47.86 26.48 0.18
N PHE A 409 -47.95 25.25 -0.29
CA PHE A 409 -48.87 24.88 -1.37
C PHE A 409 -50.09 24.26 -0.73
N GLU A 410 -51.27 24.87 -1.01
CA GLU A 410 -52.58 24.31 -0.76
C GLU A 410 -52.83 23.03 -1.57
#